data_be0b99ce982017391875da641a6e5c32
#
_entry.id   be0b99ce982017391875da641a6e5c32
#
_cell.length_a   1.000
_cell.length_b   1.000
_cell.length_c   1.000
_cell.angle_alpha   90.00
_cell.angle_beta   90.00
_cell.angle_gamma   90.00
#
_symmetry.space_group_name_H-M   'P 1'
#
loop_
_entity.id
_entity.type
_entity.pdbx_description
1 polymer ?
#
loop_
_entity_poly.entity_id
_entity_poly.type
_entity_poly.pdbx_seq_one_letter_code
_entity_poly.pdbx_strand_id
1 'polypeptide(L)'
;MKPRMTSPIAGIASAITLSLAACALPPTDVPGLMDVSDRPAEKALLAGMRAYDDAQYRQAEQQLLLALKSVLASPRDKAAAHKHLAFIYCTSDRLIACETEFRAARAVDSKFTLSKSEAGHPVWGPVYQRVQQ
;
A
#
# COMPACT_ATOMS: atom_id res chain seq x y z
N MET A 1 82.38 38.26 -22.34
CA MET A 1 82.25 37.04 -21.54
C MET A 1 80.83 36.93 -21.10
N LYS A 2 80.09 35.94 -21.57
CA LYS A 2 78.70 35.68 -21.22
C LYS A 2 78.63 34.77 -19.98
N PRO A 3 77.61 34.95 -19.15
CA PRO A 3 77.01 33.79 -18.52
C PRO A 3 75.57 33.53 -19.01
N ARG A 4 75.30 32.27 -19.23
CA ARG A 4 74.01 31.72 -19.65
C ARG A 4 73.03 31.72 -18.47
N MET A 5 71.86 32.25 -18.69
CA MET A 5 70.74 32.13 -17.82
C MET A 5 69.93 30.87 -18.28
N THR A 6 69.85 29.87 -17.45
CA THR A 6 68.96 28.75 -17.62
C THR A 6 67.71 28.99 -16.81
N SER A 7 66.61 29.10 -17.49
CA SER A 7 65.26 29.16 -16.86
C SER A 7 64.76 27.73 -16.54
N PRO A 8 64.27 27.48 -15.37
CA PRO A 8 63.49 26.26 -15.13
C PRO A 8 62.01 26.51 -15.49
N ILE A 9 61.48 25.65 -16.33
CA ILE A 9 60.07 25.59 -16.67
C ILE A 9 59.35 24.88 -15.50
N ALA A 10 58.58 25.66 -14.76
CA ALA A 10 57.71 25.10 -13.74
C ALA A 10 56.44 24.50 -14.40
N GLY A 11 56.34 23.19 -14.44
CA GLY A 11 55.17 22.47 -14.90
C GLY A 11 54.06 22.56 -13.85
N ILE A 12 52.97 23.23 -14.19
CA ILE A 12 51.75 23.22 -13.37
C ILE A 12 50.97 21.96 -13.70
N ALA A 13 51.09 20.98 -12.83
CA ALA A 13 50.22 19.79 -12.87
C ALA A 13 48.86 20.19 -12.28
N SER A 14 47.88 20.42 -13.17
CA SER A 14 46.50 20.66 -12.80
C SER A 14 45.85 19.30 -12.44
N ALA A 15 45.75 19.01 -11.16
CA ALA A 15 44.99 17.85 -10.65
C ALA A 15 43.51 18.17 -10.74
N ILE A 16 42.82 17.59 -11.73
CA ILE A 16 41.36 17.62 -11.82
C ILE A 16 40.83 16.56 -10.85
N THR A 17 40.41 17.00 -9.66
CA THR A 17 39.68 16.17 -8.72
C THR A 17 38.25 16.01 -9.21
N LEU A 18 37.90 14.88 -9.82
CA LEU A 18 36.53 14.49 -10.14
C LEU A 18 35.82 14.19 -8.82
N SER A 19 35.06 15.16 -8.33
CA SER A 19 34.13 14.91 -7.22
C SER A 19 32.94 14.10 -7.74
N LEU A 20 32.94 12.78 -7.51
CA LEU A 20 31.73 11.95 -7.64
C LEU A 20 30.77 12.38 -6.50
N ALA A 21 29.83 13.26 -6.83
CA ALA A 21 28.66 13.45 -6.00
C ALA A 21 27.81 12.17 -6.09
N ALA A 22 28.05 11.23 -5.17
CA ALA A 22 27.13 10.12 -4.96
C ALA A 22 25.82 10.74 -4.47
N CYS A 23 24.80 10.72 -5.33
CA CYS A 23 23.42 10.96 -4.91
C CYS A 23 23.04 9.83 -3.94
N ALA A 24 23.32 10.04 -2.67
CA ALA A 24 22.75 9.21 -1.61
C ALA A 24 21.25 9.50 -1.59
N LEU A 25 20.46 8.68 -2.26
CA LEU A 25 19.02 8.62 -2.03
C LEU A 25 18.83 8.30 -0.54
N PRO A 26 17.98 9.07 0.16
CA PRO A 26 17.66 8.70 1.53
C PRO A 26 17.12 7.27 1.50
N PRO A 27 17.46 6.43 2.51
CA PRO A 27 16.87 5.12 2.60
C PRO A 27 15.35 5.32 2.68
N THR A 28 14.65 4.92 1.62
CA THR A 28 13.20 4.77 1.69
C THR A 28 12.99 3.64 2.67
N ASP A 29 12.53 3.97 3.86
CA ASP A 29 12.10 3.01 4.87
C ASP A 29 10.85 2.31 4.33
N VAL A 30 11.06 1.44 3.33
CA VAL A 30 10.04 0.52 2.86
C VAL A 30 9.98 -0.56 3.94
N PRO A 31 8.90 -0.61 4.74
CA PRO A 31 8.80 -1.61 5.80
C PRO A 31 8.95 -2.99 5.17
N GLY A 32 9.91 -3.76 5.70
CA GLY A 32 10.14 -5.13 5.27
C GLY A 32 8.90 -5.99 5.52
N LEU A 33 8.80 -7.11 4.81
CA LEU A 33 7.67 -8.06 4.99
C LEU A 33 7.52 -8.49 6.45
N MET A 34 8.63 -8.57 7.20
CA MET A 34 8.63 -8.91 8.63
C MET A 34 8.05 -7.79 9.49
N ASP A 35 8.31 -6.52 9.17
CA ASP A 35 7.75 -5.37 9.88
C ASP A 35 6.23 -5.29 9.71
N VAL A 36 5.72 -5.66 8.55
CA VAL A 36 4.27 -5.71 8.27
C VAL A 36 3.63 -6.88 9.01
N SER A 37 4.32 -8.02 9.09
CA SER A 37 3.82 -9.21 9.79
C SER A 37 3.72 -9.05 11.31
N ASP A 38 4.44 -8.11 11.90
CA ASP A 38 4.44 -7.86 13.34
C ASP A 38 3.38 -6.87 13.80
N ARG A 39 2.71 -6.19 12.89
CA ARG A 39 1.63 -5.25 13.21
C ARG A 39 0.32 -5.99 13.43
N PRO A 40 -0.35 -5.80 14.57
CA PRO A 40 -1.57 -6.56 14.91
C PRO A 40 -2.73 -6.28 13.93
N ALA A 41 -2.84 -5.07 13.39
CA ALA A 41 -3.87 -4.72 12.43
C ALA A 41 -3.69 -5.47 11.10
N GLU A 42 -2.48 -5.50 10.58
CA GLU A 42 -2.14 -6.17 9.32
C GLU A 42 -2.23 -7.70 9.47
N LYS A 43 -1.84 -8.25 10.63
CA LYS A 43 -2.07 -9.68 10.95
C LYS A 43 -3.56 -10.04 10.92
N ALA A 44 -4.39 -9.22 11.55
CA ALA A 44 -5.84 -9.43 11.56
C ALA A 44 -6.43 -9.30 10.14
N LEU A 45 -5.97 -8.34 9.32
CA LEU A 45 -6.39 -8.22 7.93
C LEU A 45 -6.07 -9.47 7.13
N LEU A 46 -4.83 -9.95 7.20
CA LEU A 46 -4.41 -11.16 6.50
C LEU A 46 -5.18 -12.40 6.98
N ALA A 47 -5.43 -12.52 8.29
CA ALA A 47 -6.24 -13.61 8.84
C ALA A 47 -7.69 -13.55 8.35
N GLY A 48 -8.26 -12.34 8.27
CA GLY A 48 -9.61 -12.14 7.75
C GLY A 48 -9.73 -12.48 6.27
N MET A 49 -8.76 -12.08 5.45
CA MET A 49 -8.75 -12.42 4.02
C MET A 49 -8.62 -13.92 3.79
N ARG A 50 -7.73 -14.60 4.52
CA ARG A 50 -7.58 -16.06 4.44
C ARG A 50 -8.86 -16.78 4.88
N ALA A 51 -9.46 -16.35 5.98
CA ALA A 51 -10.73 -16.93 6.44
C ALA A 51 -11.86 -16.73 5.40
N TYR A 52 -11.86 -15.58 4.69
CA TYR A 52 -12.79 -15.35 3.60
C TYR A 52 -12.57 -16.34 2.44
N ASP A 53 -11.32 -16.52 2.01
CA ASP A 53 -10.95 -17.46 0.94
C ASP A 53 -11.30 -18.91 1.32
N ASP A 54 -11.21 -19.26 2.61
CA ASP A 54 -11.58 -20.55 3.17
C ASP A 54 -13.10 -20.68 3.43
N ALA A 55 -13.91 -19.72 2.98
CA ALA A 55 -15.36 -19.64 3.21
C ALA A 55 -15.79 -19.62 4.69
N GLN A 56 -14.87 -19.25 5.59
CA GLN A 56 -15.11 -19.09 7.03
C GLN A 56 -15.62 -17.66 7.33
N TYR A 57 -16.74 -17.28 6.76
CA TYR A 57 -17.20 -15.89 6.71
C TYR A 57 -17.38 -15.22 8.07
N ARG A 58 -17.84 -15.98 9.10
CA ARG A 58 -17.95 -15.43 10.47
C ARG A 58 -16.59 -15.06 11.05
N GLN A 59 -15.60 -15.92 10.87
CA GLN A 59 -14.24 -15.67 11.32
C GLN A 59 -13.60 -14.53 10.50
N ALA A 60 -13.83 -14.51 9.19
CA ALA A 60 -13.39 -13.43 8.33
C ALA A 60 -13.93 -12.08 8.81
N GLU A 61 -15.23 -11.96 9.06
CA GLU A 61 -15.85 -10.75 9.58
C GLU A 61 -15.20 -10.28 10.88
N GLN A 62 -15.00 -11.18 11.84
CA GLN A 62 -14.37 -10.84 13.13
C GLN A 62 -12.95 -10.31 12.95
N GLN A 63 -12.13 -10.95 12.12
CA GLN A 63 -10.75 -10.54 11.89
C GLN A 63 -10.66 -9.23 11.11
N LEU A 64 -11.52 -9.00 10.12
CA LEU A 64 -11.56 -7.75 9.35
C LEU A 64 -11.99 -6.57 10.23
N LEU A 65 -13.00 -6.76 11.09
CA LEU A 65 -13.42 -5.75 12.07
C LEU A 65 -12.29 -5.47 13.08
N LEU A 66 -11.58 -6.50 13.54
CA LEU A 66 -10.41 -6.33 14.41
C LEU A 66 -9.31 -5.52 13.72
N ALA A 67 -9.02 -5.79 12.46
CA ALA A 67 -8.04 -5.06 11.67
C ALA A 67 -8.37 -3.57 11.59
N LEU A 68 -9.62 -3.23 11.28
CA LEU A 68 -10.08 -1.83 11.21
C LEU A 68 -10.02 -1.13 12.57
N LYS A 69 -10.39 -1.83 13.65
CA LYS A 69 -10.31 -1.33 15.03
C LYS A 69 -8.87 -1.09 15.49
N SER A 70 -7.93 -1.92 15.03
CA SER A 70 -6.51 -1.86 15.40
C SER A 70 -5.70 -0.83 14.59
N VAL A 71 -6.36 -0.03 13.78
CA VAL A 71 -5.78 1.08 13.00
C VAL A 71 -4.75 0.62 11.96
N LEU A 72 -5.25 0.11 10.84
CA LEU A 72 -4.45 -0.14 9.64
C LEU A 72 -3.75 1.15 9.17
N ALA A 73 -2.47 1.06 8.85
CA ALA A 73 -1.68 2.21 8.43
C ALA A 73 -2.03 2.66 7.00
N SER A 74 -2.24 1.71 6.09
CA SER A 74 -2.45 1.97 4.67
C SER A 74 -3.94 2.24 4.35
N PRO A 75 -4.28 3.34 3.63
CA PRO A 75 -5.63 3.55 3.09
C PRO A 75 -6.10 2.38 2.21
N ARG A 76 -5.19 1.81 1.41
CA ARG A 76 -5.49 0.66 0.56
C ARG A 76 -5.87 -0.58 1.37
N ASP A 77 -5.19 -0.82 2.50
CA ASP A 77 -5.49 -1.96 3.38
C ASP A 77 -6.81 -1.76 4.11
N LYS A 78 -7.12 -0.53 4.53
CA LYS A 78 -8.46 -0.20 5.07
C LYS A 78 -9.55 -0.46 4.03
N ALA A 79 -9.35 -0.02 2.80
CA ALA A 79 -10.29 -0.26 1.72
C ALA A 79 -10.45 -1.76 1.41
N ALA A 80 -9.36 -2.55 1.48
CA ALA A 80 -9.42 -3.99 1.32
C ALA A 80 -10.23 -4.68 2.43
N ALA A 81 -10.08 -4.24 3.69
CA ALA A 81 -10.88 -4.74 4.81
C ALA A 81 -12.37 -4.45 4.60
N HIS A 82 -12.71 -3.20 4.27
CA HIS A 82 -14.08 -2.80 3.97
C HIS A 82 -14.66 -3.55 2.76
N LYS A 83 -13.88 -3.78 1.71
CA LYS A 83 -14.30 -4.55 0.54
C LYS A 83 -14.74 -5.97 0.92
N HIS A 84 -13.93 -6.69 1.69
CA HIS A 84 -14.26 -8.06 2.09
C HIS A 84 -15.47 -8.10 3.04
N LEU A 85 -15.61 -7.12 3.94
CA LEU A 85 -16.82 -6.99 4.76
C LEU A 85 -18.05 -6.74 3.89
N ALA A 86 -17.96 -5.88 2.86
CA ALA A 86 -19.06 -5.67 1.93
C ALA A 86 -19.46 -6.96 1.22
N PHE A 87 -18.52 -7.76 0.76
CA PHE A 87 -18.81 -9.05 0.12
C PHE A 87 -19.52 -10.00 1.07
N ILE A 88 -19.04 -10.12 2.32
CA ILE A 88 -19.67 -10.95 3.36
C ILE A 88 -21.11 -10.48 3.63
N TYR A 89 -21.30 -9.17 3.78
CA TYR A 89 -22.61 -8.60 4.10
C TYR A 89 -23.61 -8.75 2.96
N CYS A 90 -23.20 -8.53 1.73
CA CYS A 90 -24.04 -8.72 0.57
C CYS A 90 -24.47 -10.20 0.39
N THR A 91 -23.55 -11.14 0.60
CA THR A 91 -23.85 -12.57 0.47
C THR A 91 -24.66 -13.14 1.63
N SER A 92 -24.78 -12.41 2.73
CA SER A 92 -25.61 -12.76 3.89
C SER A 92 -26.86 -11.88 4.03
N ASP A 93 -27.35 -11.30 2.92
CA ASP A 93 -28.55 -10.46 2.83
C ASP A 93 -28.54 -9.20 3.72
N ARG A 94 -27.36 -8.78 4.22
CA ARG A 94 -27.17 -7.53 4.99
C ARG A 94 -26.89 -6.35 4.04
N LEU A 95 -27.81 -6.04 3.14
CA LEU A 95 -27.59 -5.11 2.03
C LEU A 95 -27.22 -3.70 2.47
N ILE A 96 -27.82 -3.19 3.55
CA ILE A 96 -27.49 -1.85 4.09
C ILE A 96 -26.05 -1.83 4.59
N ALA A 97 -25.64 -2.85 5.31
CA ALA A 97 -24.26 -2.97 5.78
C ALA A 97 -23.27 -3.11 4.60
N CYS A 98 -23.62 -3.91 3.60
CA CYS A 98 -22.82 -4.05 2.38
C CYS A 98 -22.59 -2.70 1.69
N GLU A 99 -23.65 -1.91 1.49
CA GLU A 99 -23.54 -0.59 0.89
C GLU A 99 -22.70 0.37 1.74
N THR A 100 -22.87 0.32 3.06
CA THR A 100 -22.07 1.10 4.01
C THR A 100 -20.59 0.79 3.90
N GLU A 101 -20.23 -0.47 3.80
CA GLU A 101 -18.84 -0.90 3.68
C GLU A 101 -18.21 -0.48 2.34
N PHE A 102 -18.94 -0.55 1.23
CA PHE A 102 -18.43 -0.03 -0.04
C PHE A 102 -18.23 1.49 -0.01
N ARG A 103 -19.12 2.24 0.64
CA ARG A 103 -18.93 3.69 0.83
C ARG A 103 -17.72 3.98 1.71
N ALA A 104 -17.52 3.20 2.78
CA ALA A 104 -16.35 3.31 3.65
C ALA A 104 -15.04 3.02 2.89
N ALA A 105 -15.00 1.98 2.06
CA ALA A 105 -13.83 1.67 1.23
C ALA A 105 -13.43 2.86 0.33
N ARG A 106 -14.41 3.50 -0.31
CA ARG A 106 -14.15 4.70 -1.15
C ARG A 106 -13.75 5.93 -0.33
N ALA A 107 -14.29 6.07 0.86
CA ALA A 107 -13.98 7.19 1.74
C ALA A 107 -12.53 7.14 2.25
N VAL A 108 -12.02 5.94 2.53
CA VAL A 108 -10.64 5.76 3.03
C VAL A 108 -9.60 5.71 1.91
N ASP A 109 -10.00 5.29 0.70
CA ASP A 109 -9.13 5.27 -0.48
C ASP A 109 -9.90 5.77 -1.72
N SER A 110 -9.63 6.99 -2.14
CA SER A 110 -10.27 7.60 -3.32
C SER A 110 -9.99 6.88 -4.64
N LYS A 111 -8.97 6.02 -4.66
CA LYS A 111 -8.60 5.18 -5.82
C LYS A 111 -9.23 3.78 -5.76
N PHE A 112 -10.02 3.50 -4.72
CA PHE A 112 -10.64 2.20 -4.55
C PHE A 112 -11.58 1.88 -5.71
N THR A 113 -11.33 0.74 -6.35
CA THR A 113 -12.19 0.15 -7.40
C THR A 113 -12.20 -1.36 -7.26
N LEU A 114 -13.32 -1.99 -7.58
CA LEU A 114 -13.38 -3.43 -7.75
C LEU A 114 -12.71 -3.84 -9.07
N SER A 115 -12.11 -5.02 -9.10
CA SER A 115 -11.69 -5.64 -10.36
C SER A 115 -12.90 -5.88 -11.26
N LYS A 116 -12.66 -6.07 -12.56
CA LYS A 116 -13.72 -6.30 -13.53
C LYS A 116 -14.58 -7.53 -13.17
N SER A 117 -13.95 -8.58 -12.68
CA SER A 117 -14.64 -9.80 -12.23
C SER A 117 -15.46 -9.58 -10.96
N GLU A 118 -14.91 -8.86 -9.98
CA GLU A 118 -15.63 -8.52 -8.75
C GLU A 118 -16.84 -7.61 -9.04
N ALA A 119 -16.67 -6.57 -9.87
CA ALA A 119 -17.74 -5.65 -10.22
C ALA A 119 -18.88 -6.32 -11.02
N GLY A 120 -18.58 -7.40 -11.75
CA GLY A 120 -19.56 -8.21 -12.46
C GLY A 120 -20.31 -9.25 -11.63
N HIS A 121 -20.02 -9.37 -10.35
CA HIS A 121 -20.65 -10.38 -9.50
C HIS A 121 -22.15 -10.10 -9.29
N PRO A 122 -23.04 -11.11 -9.43
CA PRO A 122 -24.49 -10.88 -9.43
C PRO A 122 -25.06 -10.37 -8.10
N VAL A 123 -24.42 -10.68 -6.97
CA VAL A 123 -24.92 -10.31 -5.64
C VAL A 123 -24.49 -8.90 -5.26
N TRP A 124 -23.19 -8.61 -5.24
CA TRP A 124 -22.69 -7.31 -4.77
C TRP A 124 -22.41 -6.30 -5.87
N GLY A 125 -22.27 -6.73 -7.12
CA GLY A 125 -22.03 -5.84 -8.25
C GLY A 125 -23.07 -4.70 -8.38
N PRO A 126 -24.38 -5.00 -8.34
CA PRO A 126 -25.41 -3.95 -8.38
C PRO A 126 -25.35 -2.99 -7.18
N VAL A 127 -24.99 -3.47 -5.99
CA VAL A 127 -24.81 -2.62 -4.79
C VAL A 127 -23.63 -1.69 -4.98
N TYR A 128 -22.51 -2.24 -5.43
CA TYR A 128 -21.30 -1.46 -5.72
C TYR A 128 -21.54 -0.36 -6.75
N GLN A 129 -22.26 -0.65 -7.84
CA GLN A 129 -22.61 0.34 -8.88
C GLN A 129 -23.43 1.50 -8.32
N ARG A 130 -24.39 1.25 -7.41
CA ARG A 130 -25.17 2.32 -6.76
C ARG A 130 -24.32 3.24 -5.92
N VAL A 131 -23.29 2.71 -5.27
CA VAL A 131 -22.37 3.51 -4.44
C VAL A 131 -21.45 4.40 -5.29
N GLN A 132 -21.31 4.12 -6.58
CA GLN A 132 -20.46 4.91 -7.47
C GLN A 132 -21.16 6.15 -8.05
N GLN A 133 -22.47 6.21 -7.99
CA GLN A 133 -23.25 7.35 -8.44
C GLN A 133 -23.21 8.48 -7.40
#